data_d311ca19acadc5975fab3f905bead200
#
_entry.id   d311ca19acadc5975fab3f905bead200
#
_cell.length_a   1.000
_cell.length_b   1.000
_cell.length_c   1.000
_cell.angle_alpha   90.00
_cell.angle_beta   90.00
_cell.angle_gamma   90.00
#
_symmetry.space_group_name_H-M   'P 1'
#
loop_
_entity.id
_entity.type
_entity.pdbx_description
1 polymer ?
#
loop_
_entity_poly.entity_id
_entity_poly.type
_entity_poly.pdbx_seq_one_letter_code
_entity_poly.pdbx_strand_id
1 'polypeptide(L)'
;TSAYFSQKLSAYSDFIQCIERYLWHPDKEASDDLAASLYCLRLFAPDDLFYEAQVLYEYAHMGAEGEPLAWGSVQSKVDALSQKMLADIRKEQEENLHPFKSKLNRVLEK
;
A
#
# COMPACT_ATOMS: atom_id res chain seq x y z
N THR A 1 -8.61 -0.49 15.92
CA THR A 1 -10.03 -0.18 15.79
C THR A 1 -10.45 -0.11 14.33
N SER A 2 -11.76 -0.16 14.10
CA SER A 2 -12.31 -0.14 12.75
C SER A 2 -11.99 1.17 12.00
N ALA A 3 -11.96 2.30 12.70
CA ALA A 3 -11.66 3.60 12.08
C ALA A 3 -10.22 3.64 11.57
N TYR A 4 -9.27 3.19 12.39
CA TYR A 4 -7.87 3.14 11.98
C TYR A 4 -7.67 2.19 10.81
N PHE A 5 -8.28 1.01 10.88
CA PHE A 5 -8.18 0.01 9.83
C PHE A 5 -8.74 0.54 8.51
N SER A 6 -9.88 1.21 8.57
CA SER A 6 -10.52 1.80 7.40
C SER A 6 -9.64 2.87 6.75
N GLN A 7 -9.01 3.73 7.57
CA GLN A 7 -8.08 4.74 7.08
C GLN A 7 -6.85 4.12 6.44
N LYS A 8 -6.33 3.05 7.01
CA LYS A 8 -5.18 2.32 6.47
C LYS A 8 -5.51 1.73 5.10
N LEU A 9 -6.68 1.09 4.98
CA LEU A 9 -7.15 0.57 3.70
C LEU A 9 -7.25 1.65 2.64
N SER A 10 -7.84 2.81 3.00
CA SER A 10 -7.93 3.95 2.10
C SER A 10 -6.56 4.44 1.66
N ALA A 11 -5.61 4.56 2.59
CA ALA A 11 -4.28 5.04 2.27
C ALA A 11 -3.57 4.10 1.29
N TYR A 12 -3.69 2.79 1.49
CA TYR A 12 -3.09 1.81 0.60
C TYR A 12 -3.73 1.85 -0.78
N SER A 13 -5.06 1.88 -0.83
CA SER A 13 -5.80 1.94 -2.09
C SER A 13 -5.51 3.23 -2.85
N ASP A 14 -5.47 4.36 -2.15
CA ASP A 14 -5.20 5.65 -2.77
C ASP A 14 -3.82 5.70 -3.42
N PHE A 15 -2.81 5.13 -2.75
CA PHE A 15 -1.47 5.12 -3.31
C PHE A 15 -1.42 4.34 -4.62
N ILE A 16 -2.02 3.15 -4.66
CA ILE A 16 -2.05 2.33 -5.88
C ILE A 16 -2.80 3.05 -7.00
N GLN A 17 -3.94 3.66 -6.68
CA GLN A 17 -4.71 4.41 -7.66
C GLN A 17 -3.94 5.62 -8.20
N CYS A 18 -3.22 6.31 -7.34
CA CYS A 18 -2.42 7.46 -7.75
C CYS A 18 -1.25 7.05 -8.65
N ILE A 19 -0.61 5.90 -8.37
CA ILE A 19 0.43 5.35 -9.24
C ILE A 19 -0.14 5.07 -10.63
N GLU A 20 -1.27 4.36 -10.69
CA GLU A 20 -1.88 4.01 -11.97
C GLU A 20 -2.29 5.25 -12.75
N ARG A 21 -2.93 6.21 -12.08
CA ARG A 21 -3.32 7.46 -12.72
C ARG A 21 -2.12 8.21 -13.29
N TYR A 22 -1.04 8.31 -12.51
CA TYR A 22 0.16 9.02 -12.94
C TYR A 22 0.80 8.35 -14.15
N LEU A 23 0.81 7.02 -14.21
CA LEU A 23 1.37 6.30 -15.35
C LEU A 23 0.57 6.53 -16.63
N TRP A 24 -0.75 6.64 -16.53
CA TRP A 24 -1.60 6.87 -17.68
C TRP A 24 -1.59 8.34 -18.15
N HIS A 25 -1.60 9.28 -17.19
CA HIS A 25 -1.66 10.71 -17.48
C HIS A 25 -0.69 11.45 -16.56
N PRO A 26 0.61 11.45 -16.90
CA PRO A 26 1.61 12.10 -16.05
C PRO A 26 1.55 13.62 -16.20
N ASP A 27 0.88 14.27 -15.27
CA ASP A 27 0.83 15.72 -15.20
C ASP A 27 1.18 16.18 -13.78
N LYS A 28 1.24 17.48 -13.57
CA LYS A 28 1.64 18.03 -12.26
C LYS A 28 0.67 17.65 -11.17
N GLU A 29 -0.65 17.70 -11.45
CA GLU A 29 -1.66 17.35 -10.47
C GLU A 29 -1.53 15.89 -10.05
N ALA A 30 -1.37 14.98 -11.02
CA ALA A 30 -1.18 13.57 -10.74
C ALA A 30 0.10 13.32 -9.94
N SER A 31 1.17 14.04 -10.25
CA SER A 31 2.44 13.95 -9.52
C SER A 31 2.27 14.42 -8.07
N ASP A 32 1.59 15.54 -7.87
CA ASP A 32 1.35 16.08 -6.53
C ASP A 32 0.48 15.15 -5.70
N ASP A 33 -0.56 14.59 -6.30
CA ASP A 33 -1.46 13.62 -5.62
C ASP A 33 -0.71 12.36 -5.24
N LEU A 34 0.17 11.88 -6.13
CA LEU A 34 0.98 10.70 -5.85
C LEU A 34 1.94 10.94 -4.68
N ALA A 35 2.59 12.09 -4.66
CA ALA A 35 3.49 12.46 -3.57
C ALA A 35 2.73 12.53 -2.24
N ALA A 36 1.55 13.15 -2.23
CA ALA A 36 0.72 13.24 -1.03
C ALA A 36 0.31 11.86 -0.53
N SER A 37 -0.08 10.96 -1.45
CA SER A 37 -0.49 9.60 -1.07
C SER A 37 0.70 8.81 -0.50
N LEU A 38 1.90 9.03 -1.02
CA LEU A 38 3.10 8.39 -0.46
C LEU A 38 3.36 8.84 0.98
N TYR A 39 3.24 10.14 1.24
CA TYR A 39 3.41 10.65 2.61
C TYR A 39 2.37 10.06 3.57
N CYS A 40 1.13 9.88 3.11
CA CYS A 40 0.10 9.27 3.94
C CYS A 40 0.45 7.85 4.35
N LEU A 41 1.16 7.11 3.52
CA LEU A 41 1.58 5.75 3.85
C LEU A 41 2.48 5.69 5.09
N ARG A 42 3.22 6.75 5.37
CA ARG A 42 4.07 6.81 6.56
C ARG A 42 3.29 6.64 7.85
N LEU A 43 2.03 7.03 7.85
CA LEU A 43 1.18 6.96 9.04
C LEU A 43 0.72 5.52 9.33
N PHE A 44 0.74 4.64 8.34
CA PHE A 44 0.09 3.33 8.46
C PHE A 44 1.00 2.16 8.10
N ALA A 45 1.92 2.35 7.16
CA ALA A 45 2.69 1.24 6.61
C ALA A 45 3.92 0.91 7.46
N PRO A 46 4.27 -0.37 7.58
CA PRO A 46 5.56 -0.76 8.13
C PRO A 46 6.69 -0.20 7.27
N ASP A 47 7.87 -0.05 7.87
CA ASP A 47 9.01 0.58 7.21
C ASP A 47 9.39 -0.10 5.89
N ASP A 48 9.38 -1.42 5.85
CA ASP A 48 9.75 -2.17 4.64
C ASP A 48 8.74 -1.95 3.52
N LEU A 49 7.46 -1.87 3.84
CA LEU A 49 6.41 -1.59 2.87
C LEU A 49 6.51 -0.16 2.36
N PHE A 50 6.73 0.78 3.25
CA PHE A 50 6.92 2.19 2.88
C PHE A 50 8.12 2.35 1.95
N TYR A 51 9.22 1.66 2.25
CA TYR A 51 10.40 1.71 1.40
C TYR A 51 10.11 1.21 -0.02
N GLU A 52 9.38 0.11 -0.14
CA GLU A 52 8.99 -0.41 -1.45
C GLU A 52 8.08 0.56 -2.21
N ALA A 53 7.17 1.24 -1.50
CA ALA A 53 6.32 2.26 -2.10
C ALA A 53 7.15 3.43 -2.61
N GLN A 54 8.15 3.84 -1.85
CA GLN A 54 9.05 4.92 -2.25
C GLN A 54 9.86 4.56 -3.50
N VAL A 55 10.35 3.33 -3.56
CA VAL A 55 11.06 2.84 -4.76
C VAL A 55 10.12 2.85 -5.96
N LEU A 56 8.89 2.39 -5.78
CA LEU A 56 7.89 2.40 -6.85
C LEU A 56 7.59 3.82 -7.33
N TYR A 57 7.50 4.76 -6.40
CA TYR A 57 7.30 6.17 -6.73
C TYR A 57 8.39 6.68 -7.67
N GLU A 58 9.65 6.36 -7.35
CA GLU A 58 10.78 6.76 -8.17
C GLU A 58 10.74 6.12 -9.56
N TYR A 59 10.42 4.83 -9.62
CA TYR A 59 10.30 4.13 -10.90
C TYR A 59 9.16 4.68 -11.74
N ALA A 60 8.06 5.10 -11.12
CA ALA A 60 6.93 5.68 -11.85
C ALA A 60 7.34 6.98 -12.54
N HIS A 61 8.15 7.79 -11.86
CA HIS A 61 8.67 9.03 -12.45
C HIS A 61 9.59 8.75 -13.64
N MET A 62 10.44 7.74 -13.54
CA MET A 62 11.30 7.33 -14.65
C MET A 62 10.48 6.84 -15.84
N GLY A 63 9.45 6.05 -15.59
CA GLY A 63 8.55 5.57 -16.64
C GLY A 63 7.83 6.70 -17.34
N ALA A 64 7.38 7.71 -16.59
CA ALA A 64 6.70 8.87 -17.14
C ALA A 64 7.64 9.73 -17.99
N GLU A 65 8.94 9.67 -17.74
CA GLU A 65 9.94 10.37 -18.53
C GLU A 65 10.33 9.62 -19.82
N GLY A 66 9.73 8.47 -20.07
CA GLY A 66 9.95 7.72 -21.30
C GLY A 66 11.03 6.67 -21.25
N GLU A 67 11.43 6.23 -20.06
CA GLU A 67 12.42 5.18 -19.91
C GLU A 67 11.77 3.79 -20.14
N PRO A 68 12.01 3.14 -21.29
CA PRO A 68 11.28 1.89 -21.64
C PRO A 68 11.49 0.75 -20.64
N LEU A 69 12.69 0.65 -20.06
CA LEU A 69 12.99 -0.39 -19.08
C LEU A 69 12.23 -0.19 -17.78
N ALA A 70 11.94 1.07 -17.42
CA ALA A 70 11.23 1.39 -16.20
C ALA A 70 9.78 0.94 -16.23
N TRP A 71 9.13 0.94 -17.41
CA TRP A 71 7.72 0.53 -17.53
C TRP A 71 7.48 -0.90 -17.04
N GLY A 72 8.28 -1.85 -17.54
CA GLY A 72 8.16 -3.24 -17.11
C GLY A 72 8.44 -3.41 -15.63
N SER A 73 9.45 -2.71 -15.12
CA SER A 73 9.78 -2.73 -13.71
C SER A 73 8.67 -2.15 -12.85
N VAL A 74 8.01 -1.07 -13.30
CA VAL A 74 6.92 -0.45 -12.56
C VAL A 74 5.75 -1.41 -12.41
N GLN A 75 5.33 -2.08 -13.48
CA GLN A 75 4.21 -3.02 -13.41
C GLN A 75 4.50 -4.16 -12.44
N SER A 76 5.71 -4.71 -12.52
CA SER A 76 6.14 -5.78 -11.62
C SER A 76 6.14 -5.32 -10.17
N LYS A 77 6.60 -4.09 -9.92
CA LYS A 77 6.66 -3.53 -8.57
C LYS A 77 5.26 -3.17 -8.03
N VAL A 78 4.35 -2.72 -8.89
CA VAL A 78 2.95 -2.48 -8.48
C VAL A 78 2.34 -3.79 -7.97
N ASP A 79 2.51 -4.86 -8.72
CA ASP A 79 1.97 -6.17 -8.33
C ASP A 79 2.58 -6.66 -7.01
N ALA A 80 3.90 -6.56 -6.88
CA ALA A 80 4.59 -6.98 -5.66
C ALA A 80 4.15 -6.17 -4.45
N LEU A 81 4.03 -4.85 -4.61
CA LEU A 81 3.60 -3.98 -3.52
C LEU A 81 2.15 -4.26 -3.12
N SER A 82 1.28 -4.48 -4.11
CA SER A 82 -0.13 -4.82 -3.84
C SER A 82 -0.25 -6.09 -3.02
N GLN A 83 0.54 -7.12 -3.35
CA GLN A 83 0.56 -8.37 -2.60
C GLN A 83 1.05 -8.15 -1.16
N LYS A 84 2.06 -7.32 -1.00
CA LYS A 84 2.60 -7.00 0.33
C LYS A 84 1.59 -6.23 1.18
N MET A 85 0.88 -5.29 0.55
CA MET A 85 -0.20 -4.55 1.22
C MET A 85 -1.32 -5.47 1.69
N LEU A 86 -1.73 -6.41 0.84
CA LEU A 86 -2.75 -7.39 1.20
C LEU A 86 -2.30 -8.27 2.35
N ALA A 87 -1.03 -8.70 2.34
CA ALA A 87 -0.50 -9.53 3.42
C ALA A 87 -0.49 -8.76 4.75
N ASP A 88 -0.11 -7.48 4.71
CA ASP A 88 -0.09 -6.63 5.90
C ASP A 88 -1.51 -6.42 6.47
N ILE A 89 -2.49 -6.20 5.60
CA ILE A 89 -3.88 -6.03 6.00
C ILE A 89 -4.42 -7.31 6.63
N ARG A 90 -4.13 -8.47 6.03
CA ARG A 90 -4.56 -9.77 6.57
C ARG A 90 -3.93 -10.04 7.93
N LYS A 91 -2.66 -9.71 8.07
CA LYS A 91 -1.97 -9.87 9.35
C LYS A 91 -2.63 -9.03 10.44
N GLU A 92 -2.95 -7.78 10.14
CA GLU A 92 -3.61 -6.91 11.10
C GLU A 92 -5.00 -7.41 11.48
N GLN A 93 -5.76 -7.92 10.51
CA GLN A 93 -7.06 -8.52 10.79
C GLN A 93 -6.93 -9.71 11.72
N GLU A 94 -5.95 -10.57 11.50
CA GLU A 94 -5.69 -11.72 12.35
C GLU A 94 -5.31 -11.31 13.78
N GLU A 95 -4.46 -10.29 13.90
CA GLU A 95 -4.05 -9.76 15.20
C GLU A 95 -5.26 -9.18 15.96
N ASN A 96 -6.14 -8.48 15.25
CA ASN A 96 -7.34 -7.91 15.87
C ASN A 96 -8.33 -8.99 16.33
N LEU A 97 -8.33 -10.13 15.69
CA LEU A 97 -9.21 -11.26 16.07
C LEU A 97 -8.59 -12.17 17.12
N HIS A 98 -7.28 -12.08 17.33
CA HIS A 98 -6.56 -12.99 18.22
C HIS A 98 -7.10 -12.99 19.65
N PRO A 99 -7.36 -11.85 20.30
CA PRO A 99 -7.91 -11.86 21.65
C PRO A 99 -9.26 -12.55 21.75
N PHE A 100 -10.13 -12.37 20.75
CA PHE A 100 -11.43 -13.03 20.71
C PHE A 100 -11.28 -14.53 20.56
N LYS A 101 -10.40 -14.97 19.67
CA LYS A 101 -10.13 -16.40 19.46
C LYS A 101 -9.59 -17.06 20.73
N SER A 102 -8.70 -16.36 21.43
CA SER A 102 -8.14 -16.87 22.69
C SER A 102 -9.22 -17.06 23.75
N LYS A 103 -10.13 -16.10 23.88
CA LYS A 103 -11.24 -16.19 24.84
C LYS A 103 -12.18 -17.34 24.49
N LEU A 104 -12.49 -17.50 23.23
CA LEU A 104 -13.35 -18.56 22.76
C LEU A 104 -12.75 -19.94 23.07
N ASN A 105 -11.46 -20.10 22.80
CA ASN A 105 -10.75 -21.35 23.09
C ASN A 105 -10.77 -21.68 24.57
N ARG A 106 -10.61 -20.71 25.45
CA ARG A 106 -10.69 -20.92 26.90
C ARG A 106 -12.06 -21.45 27.31
N VAL A 107 -13.12 -20.89 26.74
CA VAL A 107 -14.47 -21.30 27.04
C VAL A 107 -14.69 -22.76 26.58
N LEU A 108 -14.21 -23.09 25.37
CA LEU A 108 -14.38 -24.43 24.81
C LEU A 108 -13.59 -25.51 25.56
N GLU A 109 -12.47 -25.15 26.18
CA GLU A 109 -11.64 -26.06 26.96
C GLU A 109 -12.25 -26.43 28.32
N LYS A 110 -13.20 -25.67 28.79
CA LYS A 110 -13.89 -25.95 30.04
C LYS A 110 -15.09 -26.86 29.81
#